data_267d0bae9eb7e0806f13e7c410ae1478
#
_entry.id   267d0bae9eb7e0806f13e7c410ae1478
#
_cell.length_a   1.000
_cell.length_b   1.000
_cell.length_c   1.000
_cell.angle_alpha   90.00
_cell.angle_beta   90.00
_cell.angle_gamma   90.00
#
_symmetry.space_group_name_H-M   'P 1'
#
loop_
_entity.id
_entity.type
_entity.pdbx_description
1 polymer ?
#
loop_
_entity_poly.entity_id
_entity_poly.type
_entity_poly.pdbx_seq_one_letter_code
_entity_poly.pdbx_strand_id
1 'polypeptide(L)'
;MKLATIILAAGKSYRFKSNTPKQFHFYKKDIILNHSIKKFEQIKEIKEIYIALNNKYQKKYSSYIKKTNKIKFFNGGKYRSDSVKNGISKLHQKYTHVLIHDAARPDFSLKLILKLIKELKKNSCVVPVLSCTDTAIYNKKYIDRKKIELIQTPQAFNLSQIYKYHNKNKDKNITDDSILFYKNNQKIKFIKGEIENKKITFVKDLNDKKKYYGLGYDIHKMAKGYNLYIGGIKIPSSFGSVGHSDGDSLLHALIDSFLGAAKLGDIGTLFPNTKKFKDIRSTKLLQEVIRKLKNINLKVSSIDLNIILQSPNLKNYKDRIRLNISKLCKIDKKYVNIKAKTTDKIGIIGQSKALACEVISTLENVR
;
A
#
# COMPACT_ATOMS: atom_id res chain seq x y z
N MET A 1 0.91 13.07 35.46
CA MET A 1 1.90 12.50 34.52
C MET A 1 2.14 13.52 33.40
N LYS A 2 3.38 14.03 33.28
CA LYS A 2 3.80 14.88 32.17
C LYS A 2 4.50 13.97 31.14
N LEU A 3 3.86 13.74 29.97
CA LEU A 3 4.28 12.75 28.98
C LEU A 3 4.76 13.44 27.69
N ALA A 4 5.92 13.02 27.19
CA ALA A 4 6.40 13.34 25.84
C ALA A 4 6.65 12.08 25.04
N THR A 5 6.84 12.23 23.72
CA THR A 5 7.18 11.13 22.83
C THR A 5 8.46 11.42 22.07
N ILE A 6 9.32 10.41 21.91
CA ILE A 6 10.49 10.43 21.03
C ILE A 6 10.21 9.53 19.83
N ILE A 7 10.29 10.06 18.61
CA ILE A 7 10.23 9.30 17.36
C ILE A 7 11.63 9.19 16.79
N LEU A 8 12.12 7.98 16.61
CA LEU A 8 13.45 7.69 16.09
C LEU A 8 13.40 7.60 14.57
N ALA A 9 13.88 8.64 13.89
CA ALA A 9 13.86 8.79 12.44
C ALA A 9 15.23 9.18 11.84
N ALA A 10 16.34 9.05 12.59
CA ALA A 10 17.69 9.42 12.12
C ALA A 10 18.42 8.31 11.35
N GLY A 11 17.87 7.09 11.28
CA GLY A 11 18.53 5.93 10.72
C GLY A 11 18.75 6.03 9.19
N LYS A 12 19.92 5.57 8.72
CA LYS A 12 20.31 5.57 7.29
C LYS A 12 19.63 4.50 6.44
N SER A 13 18.89 3.57 7.06
CA SER A 13 18.06 2.56 6.37
C SER A 13 18.81 1.63 5.41
N TYR A 14 20.02 1.19 5.73
CA TYR A 14 20.87 0.36 4.83
C TYR A 14 20.15 -0.85 4.22
N ARG A 15 19.37 -1.60 5.01
CA ARG A 15 18.59 -2.77 4.53
C ARG A 15 17.48 -2.41 3.55
N PHE A 16 17.09 -1.16 3.50
CA PHE A 16 16.01 -0.68 2.63
C PHE A 16 16.50 -0.47 1.18
N LYS A 17 17.83 -0.40 0.96
CA LYS A 17 18.48 -0.26 -0.36
C LYS A 17 17.85 0.83 -1.25
N SER A 18 17.69 2.04 -0.71
CA SER A 18 17.15 3.22 -1.41
C SER A 18 17.98 4.47 -1.11
N ASN A 19 18.11 5.36 -2.08
CA ASN A 19 18.76 6.67 -1.92
C ASN A 19 17.98 7.60 -0.97
N THR A 20 16.69 7.36 -0.79
CA THR A 20 15.84 8.06 0.17
C THR A 20 15.73 7.21 1.43
N PRO A 21 16.00 7.76 2.65
CA PRO A 21 15.79 7.02 3.89
C PRO A 21 14.31 6.63 4.03
N LYS A 22 14.06 5.42 4.53
CA LYS A 22 12.73 4.80 4.55
C LYS A 22 11.64 5.65 5.18
N GLN A 23 11.96 6.41 6.24
CA GLN A 23 11.00 7.27 6.95
C GLN A 23 10.38 8.37 6.09
N PHE A 24 11.00 8.68 4.93
CA PHE A 24 10.51 9.68 3.97
C PHE A 24 9.87 9.05 2.72
N HIS A 25 9.77 7.73 2.64
CA HIS A 25 9.00 7.09 1.58
C HIS A 25 7.50 7.22 1.85
N PHE A 26 6.76 7.37 0.77
CA PHE A 26 5.30 7.29 0.83
C PHE A 26 4.86 5.87 1.19
N TYR A 27 3.96 5.79 2.14
CA TYR A 27 3.28 4.58 2.57
C TYR A 27 1.81 4.93 2.75
N LYS A 28 0.90 4.15 2.12
CA LYS A 28 -0.52 4.54 2.05
C LYS A 28 -0.66 5.97 1.44
N LYS A 29 -1.15 6.94 2.20
CA LYS A 29 -1.44 8.31 1.72
C LYS A 29 -0.44 9.38 2.16
N ASP A 30 0.65 9.00 2.85
CA ASP A 30 1.61 9.96 3.42
C ASP A 30 3.00 9.33 3.59
N ILE A 31 4.03 10.13 3.95
CA ILE A 31 5.33 9.56 4.31
C ILE A 31 5.24 8.77 5.62
N ILE A 32 6.06 7.72 5.75
CA ILE A 32 6.07 6.82 6.91
C ILE A 32 6.11 7.58 8.23
N LEU A 33 6.97 8.60 8.35
CA LEU A 33 7.12 9.39 9.57
C LEU A 33 5.82 10.09 10.00
N ASN A 34 5.07 10.64 9.04
CA ASN A 34 3.85 11.40 9.31
C ASN A 34 2.73 10.53 9.91
N HIS A 35 2.69 9.24 9.60
CA HIS A 35 1.72 8.32 10.21
C HIS A 35 1.89 8.25 11.74
N SER A 36 3.15 8.17 12.21
CA SER A 36 3.45 8.19 13.65
C SER A 36 3.13 9.55 14.28
N ILE A 37 3.53 10.64 13.63
CA ILE A 37 3.25 12.01 14.09
C ILE A 37 1.76 12.22 14.29
N LYS A 38 0.93 11.92 13.27
CA LYS A 38 -0.53 12.10 13.30
C LYS A 38 -1.18 11.34 14.46
N LYS A 39 -0.71 10.13 14.76
CA LYS A 39 -1.27 9.31 15.85
C LYS A 39 -0.89 9.85 17.24
N PHE A 40 0.37 10.21 17.46
CA PHE A 40 0.79 10.79 18.73
C PHE A 40 0.17 12.17 18.99
N GLU A 41 -0.06 12.96 17.94
CA GLU A 41 -0.69 14.28 18.04
C GLU A 41 -2.13 14.21 18.57
N GLN A 42 -2.88 13.14 18.22
CA GLN A 42 -4.25 12.92 18.67
C GLN A 42 -4.38 12.61 20.18
N ILE A 43 -3.29 12.26 20.84
CA ILE A 43 -3.28 11.89 22.25
C ILE A 43 -3.11 13.15 23.10
N LYS A 44 -4.12 13.48 23.92
CA LYS A 44 -4.14 14.69 24.75
C LYS A 44 -3.06 14.71 25.82
N GLU A 45 -2.69 13.54 26.37
CA GLU A 45 -1.67 13.37 27.39
C GLU A 45 -0.27 13.68 26.86
N ILE A 46 -0.02 13.53 25.56
CA ILE A 46 1.27 13.83 24.92
C ILE A 46 1.37 15.32 24.68
N LYS A 47 2.29 15.98 25.38
CA LYS A 47 2.48 17.42 25.32
C LYS A 47 3.39 17.85 24.15
N GLU A 48 4.48 17.11 23.94
CA GLU A 48 5.44 17.37 22.86
C GLU A 48 5.90 16.07 22.20
N ILE A 49 6.24 16.16 20.93
CA ILE A 49 6.74 15.08 20.08
C ILE A 49 8.15 15.46 19.61
N TYR A 50 9.15 14.79 20.15
CA TYR A 50 10.55 14.98 19.81
C TYR A 50 10.94 14.02 18.69
N ILE A 51 11.44 14.54 17.59
CA ILE A 51 11.80 13.75 16.41
C ILE A 51 13.32 13.77 16.24
N ALA A 52 13.95 12.61 16.38
CA ALA A 52 15.36 12.42 16.08
C ALA A 52 15.55 12.39 14.55
N LEU A 53 16.21 13.38 14.00
CA LEU A 53 16.56 13.46 12.57
C LEU A 53 18.02 13.86 12.40
N ASN A 54 18.59 13.50 11.25
CA ASN A 54 19.83 14.10 10.78
C ASN A 54 19.51 15.48 10.17
N ASN A 55 20.31 16.52 10.48
CA ASN A 55 20.10 17.89 9.97
C ASN A 55 19.98 17.95 8.46
N LYS A 56 20.79 17.16 7.72
CA LYS A 56 20.72 17.06 6.27
C LYS A 56 19.34 16.60 5.79
N TYR A 57 18.77 15.61 6.45
CA TYR A 57 17.45 15.09 6.09
C TYR A 57 16.32 16.02 6.55
N GLN A 58 16.47 16.68 7.68
CA GLN A 58 15.52 17.69 8.16
C GLN A 58 15.39 18.82 7.12
N LYS A 59 16.50 19.38 6.63
CA LYS A 59 16.48 20.42 5.59
C LYS A 59 15.85 19.91 4.29
N LYS A 60 16.27 18.74 3.80
CA LYS A 60 15.83 18.18 2.52
C LYS A 60 14.35 17.81 2.48
N TYR A 61 13.79 17.30 3.59
CA TYR A 61 12.44 16.75 3.65
C TYR A 61 11.48 17.56 4.52
N SER A 62 11.84 18.77 4.94
CA SER A 62 11.02 19.63 5.81
C SER A 62 9.64 19.93 5.26
N SER A 63 9.50 20.07 3.94
CA SER A 63 8.22 20.33 3.27
C SER A 63 7.25 19.14 3.33
N TYR A 64 7.76 17.91 3.47
CA TYR A 64 6.95 16.70 3.54
C TYR A 64 6.56 16.32 4.98
N ILE A 65 7.28 16.85 5.98
CA ILE A 65 7.01 16.53 7.39
C ILE A 65 5.84 17.39 7.86
N LYS A 66 4.84 16.73 8.45
CA LYS A 66 3.70 17.42 9.06
C LYS A 66 4.20 18.42 10.11
N LYS A 67 3.76 19.67 10.00
CA LYS A 67 4.08 20.73 10.96
C LYS A 67 2.97 20.85 12.00
N THR A 68 3.33 20.88 13.26
CA THR A 68 2.43 21.14 14.38
C THR A 68 3.20 21.82 15.52
N ASN A 69 2.49 22.54 16.39
CA ASN A 69 3.11 23.22 17.54
C ASN A 69 3.71 22.24 18.58
N LYS A 70 3.32 20.96 18.53
CA LYS A 70 3.85 19.93 19.43
C LYS A 70 5.20 19.37 19.00
N ILE A 71 5.65 19.61 17.77
CA ILE A 71 6.87 18.98 17.22
C ILE A 71 8.11 19.77 17.56
N LYS A 72 9.11 19.04 18.05
CA LYS A 72 10.49 19.51 18.26
C LYS A 72 11.46 18.58 17.56
N PHE A 73 12.39 19.13 16.80
CA PHE A 73 13.44 18.35 16.14
C PHE A 73 14.73 18.35 16.95
N PHE A 74 15.47 17.25 16.87
CA PHE A 74 16.82 17.18 17.43
C PHE A 74 17.70 16.23 16.61
N ASN A 75 19.02 16.41 16.71
CA ASN A 75 19.97 15.56 16.02
C ASN A 75 20.00 14.18 16.64
N GLY A 76 19.73 13.16 15.81
CA GLY A 76 20.03 11.77 16.17
C GLY A 76 21.53 11.52 16.29
N GLY A 77 21.90 10.43 16.93
CA GLY A 77 23.28 9.98 17.06
C GLY A 77 23.69 8.99 15.96
N LYS A 78 24.94 8.49 16.06
CA LYS A 78 25.50 7.47 15.16
C LYS A 78 24.75 6.13 15.29
N TYR A 79 24.40 5.78 16.51
CA TYR A 79 23.64 4.57 16.85
C TYR A 79 22.21 4.91 17.28
N ARG A 80 21.33 3.89 17.31
CA ARG A 80 19.96 4.05 17.80
C ARG A 80 19.95 4.49 19.25
N SER A 81 20.77 3.87 20.09
CA SER A 81 20.95 4.20 21.50
C SER A 81 21.39 5.65 21.73
N ASP A 82 22.30 6.17 20.92
CA ASP A 82 22.72 7.58 20.98
C ASP A 82 21.54 8.53 20.70
N SER A 83 20.73 8.21 19.71
CA SER A 83 19.53 9.01 19.38
C SER A 83 18.54 9.03 20.52
N VAL A 84 18.34 7.90 21.20
CA VAL A 84 17.50 7.84 22.40
C VAL A 84 18.10 8.66 23.53
N LYS A 85 19.38 8.46 23.84
CA LYS A 85 20.09 9.21 24.88
C LYS A 85 19.99 10.72 24.69
N ASN A 86 20.22 11.19 23.44
CA ASN A 86 20.09 12.61 23.10
C ASN A 86 18.66 13.13 23.32
N GLY A 87 17.65 12.32 22.96
CA GLY A 87 16.25 12.69 23.15
C GLY A 87 15.85 12.76 24.64
N ILE A 88 16.13 11.71 25.41
CA ILE A 88 15.77 11.68 26.85
C ILE A 88 16.50 12.75 27.66
N SER A 89 17.74 13.13 27.30
CA SER A 89 18.46 14.24 27.93
C SER A 89 17.75 15.58 27.76
N LYS A 90 17.12 15.83 26.61
CA LYS A 90 16.31 17.03 26.34
C LYS A 90 15.00 17.06 27.15
N LEU A 91 14.50 15.89 27.55
CA LEU A 91 13.21 15.74 28.23
C LEU A 91 13.34 15.74 29.75
N HIS A 92 14.49 15.30 30.28
CA HIS A 92 14.68 14.86 31.66
C HIS A 92 14.16 15.84 32.74
N GLN A 93 14.33 17.15 32.54
CA GLN A 93 13.87 18.15 33.50
C GLN A 93 12.43 18.63 33.29
N LYS A 94 11.82 18.30 32.15
CA LYS A 94 10.52 18.84 31.74
C LYS A 94 9.36 17.84 31.89
N TYR A 95 9.66 16.55 31.77
CA TYR A 95 8.69 15.48 31.70
C TYR A 95 8.97 14.42 32.77
N THR A 96 7.93 13.66 33.12
CA THR A 96 8.05 12.54 34.06
C THR A 96 8.09 11.19 33.36
N HIS A 97 7.54 11.13 32.17
CA HIS A 97 7.41 9.88 31.39
C HIS A 97 7.66 10.12 29.89
N VAL A 98 8.07 9.08 29.19
CA VAL A 98 8.37 9.13 27.76
C VAL A 98 7.87 7.89 27.02
N LEU A 99 7.33 8.09 25.82
CA LEU A 99 7.14 7.05 24.82
C LEU A 99 8.30 7.09 23.84
N ILE A 100 8.92 5.95 23.56
CA ILE A 100 9.98 5.84 22.54
C ILE A 100 9.47 4.98 21.40
N HIS A 101 9.57 5.49 20.18
CA HIS A 101 8.99 4.86 18.99
C HIS A 101 9.91 4.88 17.79
N ASP A 102 10.01 3.74 17.10
CA ASP A 102 10.68 3.65 15.79
C ASP A 102 9.75 4.20 14.69
N ALA A 103 10.11 5.27 14.00
CA ALA A 103 9.36 5.82 12.87
C ALA A 103 8.99 4.77 11.80
N ALA A 104 9.74 3.68 11.73
CA ALA A 104 9.53 2.58 10.79
C ALA A 104 8.34 1.66 11.13
N ARG A 105 7.57 1.93 12.16
CA ARG A 105 6.34 1.21 12.54
C ARG A 105 5.11 2.13 12.42
N PRO A 106 4.62 2.43 11.21
CA PRO A 106 3.55 3.42 11.02
C PRO A 106 2.16 2.94 11.47
N ASP A 107 1.94 1.63 11.65
CA ASP A 107 0.59 1.05 11.74
C ASP A 107 0.11 0.69 13.16
N PHE A 108 0.82 1.13 14.21
CA PHE A 108 0.30 0.98 15.58
C PHE A 108 -1.01 1.77 15.77
N SER A 109 -1.91 1.28 16.62
CA SER A 109 -3.22 1.91 16.87
C SER A 109 -3.17 2.95 17.99
N LEU A 110 -4.18 3.86 18.01
CA LEU A 110 -4.39 4.76 19.16
C LEU A 110 -4.69 3.97 20.45
N LYS A 111 -5.40 2.83 20.32
CA LYS A 111 -5.72 1.93 21.44
C LYS A 111 -4.46 1.40 22.12
N LEU A 112 -3.41 1.06 21.34
CA LEU A 112 -2.13 0.64 21.88
C LEU A 112 -1.47 1.74 22.70
N ILE A 113 -1.46 2.99 22.21
CA ILE A 113 -0.89 4.13 22.96
C ILE A 113 -1.64 4.33 24.28
N LEU A 114 -2.98 4.35 24.26
CA LEU A 114 -3.80 4.54 25.46
C LEU A 114 -3.58 3.41 26.47
N LYS A 115 -3.41 2.16 26.00
CA LYS A 115 -3.07 1.02 26.88
C LYS A 115 -1.69 1.19 27.52
N LEU A 116 -0.68 1.61 26.75
CA LEU A 116 0.65 1.91 27.26
C LEU A 116 0.59 3.00 28.34
N ILE A 117 -0.13 4.10 28.11
CA ILE A 117 -0.30 5.20 29.05
C ILE A 117 -0.99 4.73 30.34
N LYS A 118 -2.02 3.89 30.23
CA LYS A 118 -2.73 3.32 31.38
C LYS A 118 -1.79 2.48 32.26
N GLU A 119 -1.06 1.57 31.64
CA GLU A 119 -0.13 0.68 32.36
C GLU A 119 1.09 1.44 32.92
N LEU A 120 1.54 2.51 32.26
CA LEU A 120 2.66 3.33 32.69
C LEU A 120 2.38 4.09 34.02
N LYS A 121 1.13 4.30 34.39
CA LYS A 121 0.74 4.86 35.67
C LYS A 121 1.13 3.96 36.83
N LYS A 122 1.27 2.66 36.63
CA LYS A 122 1.55 1.63 37.64
C LYS A 122 2.92 0.97 37.48
N ASN A 123 3.59 1.17 36.37
CA ASN A 123 4.81 0.47 36.00
C ASN A 123 5.85 1.45 35.44
N SER A 124 7.12 1.23 35.71
CA SER A 124 8.20 2.09 35.21
C SER A 124 8.63 1.78 33.77
N CYS A 125 8.31 0.60 33.27
CA CYS A 125 8.62 0.15 31.91
C CYS A 125 7.46 -0.69 31.38
N VAL A 126 6.89 -0.31 30.23
CA VAL A 126 5.78 -1.05 29.57
C VAL A 126 6.13 -1.26 28.10
N VAL A 127 6.07 -2.52 27.68
CA VAL A 127 6.55 -2.95 26.34
C VAL A 127 5.50 -3.80 25.65
N PRO A 128 5.09 -3.47 24.42
CA PRO A 128 4.21 -4.33 23.64
C PRO A 128 4.99 -5.47 23.01
N VAL A 129 4.45 -6.67 23.08
CA VAL A 129 5.05 -7.90 22.54
C VAL A 129 4.04 -8.71 21.74
N LEU A 130 4.55 -9.48 20.79
CA LEU A 130 3.81 -10.50 20.04
C LEU A 130 4.45 -11.85 20.28
N SER A 131 3.64 -12.89 20.49
CA SER A 131 4.11 -14.26 20.51
C SER A 131 4.66 -14.66 19.14
N CYS A 132 5.77 -15.39 19.12
CA CYS A 132 6.35 -15.92 17.89
C CYS A 132 5.45 -17.03 17.32
N THR A 133 5.11 -16.92 16.03
CA THR A 133 4.29 -17.93 15.32
C THR A 133 5.16 -18.97 14.63
N ASP A 134 6.38 -18.60 14.25
CA ASP A 134 7.27 -19.46 13.50
C ASP A 134 8.14 -20.32 14.44
N THR A 135 8.60 -21.47 13.94
CA THR A 135 9.62 -22.26 14.65
C THR A 135 10.92 -21.49 14.68
N ALA A 136 11.53 -21.37 15.85
CA ALA A 136 12.78 -20.62 16.03
C ALA A 136 13.94 -21.56 16.39
N ILE A 137 15.12 -21.19 15.87
CA ILE A 137 16.38 -21.88 16.14
C ILE A 137 17.39 -20.84 16.64
N TYR A 138 18.08 -21.14 17.74
CA TYR A 138 19.21 -20.38 18.24
C TYR A 138 20.42 -21.29 18.42
N ASN A 139 21.55 -20.95 17.83
CA ASN A 139 22.78 -21.75 17.87
C ASN A 139 22.53 -23.22 17.47
N LYS A 140 21.79 -23.44 16.37
CA LYS A 140 21.42 -24.77 15.85
C LYS A 140 20.53 -25.62 16.78
N LYS A 141 20.02 -25.05 17.87
CA LYS A 141 19.06 -25.70 18.79
C LYS A 141 17.67 -25.12 18.61
N TYR A 142 16.66 -26.00 18.59
CA TYR A 142 15.26 -25.58 18.54
C TYR A 142 14.88 -24.89 19.84
N ILE A 143 14.20 -23.75 19.72
CA ILE A 143 13.62 -23.04 20.86
C ILE A 143 12.09 -23.19 20.80
N ASP A 144 11.49 -23.49 21.92
CA ASP A 144 10.03 -23.46 22.04
C ASP A 144 9.50 -22.06 21.74
N ARG A 145 8.80 -21.91 20.61
CA ARG A 145 8.24 -20.63 20.17
C ARG A 145 7.32 -19.96 21.21
N LYS A 146 6.71 -20.74 22.11
CA LYS A 146 5.86 -20.22 23.18
C LYS A 146 6.66 -19.39 24.20
N LYS A 147 7.98 -19.54 24.25
CA LYS A 147 8.91 -18.80 25.11
C LYS A 147 9.51 -17.57 24.39
N ILE A 148 9.15 -17.35 23.12
CA ILE A 148 9.71 -16.25 22.33
C ILE A 148 8.66 -15.17 22.15
N GLU A 149 9.03 -13.95 22.56
CA GLU A 149 8.21 -12.75 22.37
C GLU A 149 8.96 -11.72 21.50
N LEU A 150 8.25 -11.21 20.50
CA LEU A 150 8.76 -10.21 19.57
C LEU A 150 8.40 -8.82 20.07
N ILE A 151 9.42 -8.05 20.46
CA ILE A 151 9.26 -6.72 21.01
C ILE A 151 8.86 -5.71 19.94
N GLN A 152 7.90 -4.86 20.27
CA GLN A 152 7.44 -3.76 19.41
C GLN A 152 7.68 -2.39 20.07
N THR A 153 7.52 -1.33 19.30
CA THR A 153 7.39 0.06 19.76
C THR A 153 6.04 0.63 19.28
N PRO A 154 5.41 1.61 19.97
CA PRO A 154 5.95 2.45 21.07
C PRO A 154 6.19 1.68 22.36
N GLN A 155 7.26 2.04 23.08
CA GLN A 155 7.53 1.58 24.44
C GLN A 155 7.39 2.75 25.41
N ALA A 156 6.95 2.49 26.62
CA ALA A 156 6.65 3.52 27.61
C ALA A 156 7.56 3.38 28.85
N PHE A 157 8.13 4.50 29.28
CA PHE A 157 9.12 4.49 30.36
C PHE A 157 8.89 5.62 31.35
N ASN A 158 9.25 5.36 32.66
CA ASN A 158 9.56 6.41 33.60
C ASN A 158 10.84 7.10 33.14
N LEU A 159 10.78 8.43 32.98
CA LEU A 159 11.86 9.17 32.33
C LEU A 159 13.14 9.25 33.20
N SER A 160 13.01 9.40 34.48
CA SER A 160 14.20 9.47 35.38
C SER A 160 14.96 8.14 35.39
N GLN A 161 14.25 7.02 35.40
CA GLN A 161 14.88 5.69 35.39
C GLN A 161 15.57 5.39 34.07
N ILE A 162 14.87 5.58 32.93
CA ILE A 162 15.48 5.31 31.62
C ILE A 162 16.67 6.25 31.36
N TYR A 163 16.63 7.51 31.81
CA TYR A 163 17.74 8.44 31.76
C TYR A 163 18.95 7.94 32.56
N LYS A 164 18.73 7.51 33.79
CA LYS A 164 19.78 6.93 34.67
C LYS A 164 20.43 5.71 33.97
N TYR A 165 19.64 4.82 33.41
CA TYR A 165 20.14 3.59 32.80
C TYR A 165 20.90 3.86 31.52
N HIS A 166 20.43 4.76 30.65
CA HIS A 166 21.17 5.17 29.46
C HIS A 166 22.52 5.84 29.80
N ASN A 167 22.61 6.60 30.88
CA ASN A 167 23.85 7.23 31.28
C ASN A 167 24.89 6.24 31.86
N LYS A 168 24.43 5.19 32.52
CA LYS A 168 25.29 4.10 33.04
C LYS A 168 25.73 3.14 31.94
N ASN A 169 24.97 3.03 30.85
CA ASN A 169 25.21 2.05 29.83
C ASN A 169 26.34 2.47 28.89
N LYS A 170 27.33 1.58 28.71
CA LYS A 170 28.47 1.73 27.76
C LYS A 170 28.25 1.03 26.44
N ASP A 171 27.29 0.07 26.35
CA ASP A 171 27.01 -0.70 25.17
C ASP A 171 26.23 0.16 24.14
N LYS A 172 26.85 0.45 23.01
CA LYS A 172 26.25 1.25 21.92
C LYS A 172 25.34 0.43 21.01
N ASN A 173 25.41 -0.90 21.06
CA ASN A 173 24.68 -1.80 20.16
C ASN A 173 23.29 -2.20 20.71
N ILE A 174 22.75 -1.45 21.63
CA ILE A 174 21.41 -1.68 22.17
C ILE A 174 20.39 -1.50 21.06
N THR A 175 19.68 -2.56 20.75
CA THR A 175 18.61 -2.58 19.74
C THR A 175 17.24 -2.23 20.29
N ASP A 176 17.08 -2.32 21.62
CA ASP A 176 15.86 -2.08 22.37
C ASP A 176 16.12 -1.42 23.71
N ASP A 177 15.28 -0.45 24.13
CA ASP A 177 15.55 0.34 25.34
C ASP A 177 15.11 -0.39 26.61
N SER A 178 14.16 -1.32 26.53
CA SER A 178 13.68 -2.12 27.67
C SER A 178 14.75 -3.05 28.23
N ILE A 179 15.75 -3.44 27.43
CA ILE A 179 16.88 -4.25 27.88
C ILE A 179 17.66 -3.58 29.03
N LEU A 180 17.64 -2.25 29.10
CA LEU A 180 18.28 -1.52 30.18
C LEU A 180 17.57 -1.74 31.52
N PHE A 181 16.26 -1.89 31.54
CA PHE A 181 15.51 -2.28 32.72
C PHE A 181 15.85 -3.71 33.12
N TYR A 182 15.89 -4.63 32.18
CA TYR A 182 16.31 -6.02 32.42
C TYR A 182 17.71 -6.10 33.01
N LYS A 183 18.70 -5.43 32.38
CA LYS A 183 20.11 -5.38 32.88
C LYS A 183 20.27 -4.74 34.28
N ASN A 184 19.28 -3.97 34.75
CA ASN A 184 19.26 -3.37 36.09
C ASN A 184 18.26 -4.06 37.03
N ASN A 185 17.87 -5.31 36.73
CA ASN A 185 16.95 -6.12 37.56
C ASN A 185 15.61 -5.44 37.83
N GLN A 186 15.13 -4.63 36.88
CA GLN A 186 13.87 -3.92 37.05
C GLN A 186 12.74 -4.67 36.33
N LYS A 187 11.55 -4.63 36.92
CA LYS A 187 10.35 -5.27 36.36
C LYS A 187 9.93 -4.56 35.09
N ILE A 188 9.70 -5.36 34.02
CA ILE A 188 9.12 -4.92 32.75
C ILE A 188 7.68 -5.43 32.68
N LYS A 189 6.74 -4.55 32.40
CA LYS A 189 5.36 -4.92 32.13
C LYS A 189 5.20 -5.18 30.65
N PHE A 190 5.07 -6.43 30.27
CA PHE A 190 4.71 -6.80 28.89
C PHE A 190 3.21 -6.69 28.70
N ILE A 191 2.79 -6.16 27.53
CA ILE A 191 1.41 -6.09 27.09
C ILE A 191 1.28 -6.66 25.70
N LYS A 192 0.09 -7.16 25.34
CA LYS A 192 -0.17 -7.66 23.99
C LYS A 192 -0.01 -6.54 22.95
N GLY A 193 0.89 -6.73 22.00
CA GLY A 193 1.13 -5.88 20.84
C GLY A 193 0.11 -6.10 19.71
N GLU A 194 0.41 -5.58 18.52
CA GLU A 194 -0.49 -5.60 17.37
C GLU A 194 0.23 -6.20 16.15
N ILE A 195 -0.44 -7.13 15.46
CA ILE A 195 0.11 -7.80 14.25
C ILE A 195 0.36 -6.79 13.13
N GLU A 196 -0.52 -5.79 13.01
CA GLU A 196 -0.43 -4.72 12.02
C GLU A 196 0.75 -3.78 12.29
N ASN A 197 1.22 -3.67 13.54
CA ASN A 197 2.34 -2.81 13.95
C ASN A 197 3.70 -3.39 13.52
N LYS A 198 3.79 -3.77 12.23
CA LYS A 198 5.00 -4.33 11.63
C LYS A 198 6.05 -3.25 11.40
N LYS A 199 7.33 -3.64 11.51
CA LYS A 199 8.45 -2.75 11.20
C LYS A 199 8.75 -2.80 9.69
N ILE A 200 8.54 -1.69 8.99
CA ILE A 200 8.97 -1.53 7.61
C ILE A 200 10.50 -1.60 7.57
N THR A 201 11.03 -2.66 6.96
CA THR A 201 12.45 -2.95 6.93
C THR A 201 12.99 -3.00 5.50
N PHE A 202 12.21 -3.53 4.57
CA PHE A 202 12.53 -3.70 3.15
C PHE A 202 11.56 -2.88 2.29
N VAL A 203 11.97 -2.57 1.04
CA VAL A 203 11.08 -1.87 0.08
C VAL A 203 9.77 -2.62 -0.16
N LYS A 204 9.81 -3.96 -0.16
CA LYS A 204 8.59 -4.79 -0.30
C LYS A 204 7.54 -4.57 0.79
N ASP A 205 7.97 -4.14 1.98
CA ASP A 205 7.05 -3.88 3.11
C ASP A 205 6.19 -2.62 2.89
N LEU A 206 6.53 -1.78 1.89
CA LEU A 206 5.69 -0.67 1.45
C LEU A 206 4.48 -1.13 0.64
N ASN A 207 4.42 -2.42 0.26
CA ASN A 207 3.42 -2.97 -0.65
C ASN A 207 2.08 -3.20 0.04
N ASP A 208 1.36 -2.12 0.32
CA ASP A 208 -0.10 -2.16 0.55
C ASP A 208 -0.78 -1.91 -0.81
N LYS A 209 -0.61 -2.87 -1.74
CA LYS A 209 -1.26 -2.81 -3.05
C LYS A 209 -2.74 -3.09 -2.85
N LYS A 210 -3.55 -2.05 -2.71
CA LYS A 210 -4.98 -2.21 -2.86
C LYS A 210 -5.29 -2.63 -4.28
N LYS A 211 -5.99 -3.74 -4.40
CA LYS A 211 -6.55 -4.20 -5.67
C LYS A 211 -8.01 -3.76 -5.76
N TYR A 212 -8.40 -3.34 -6.94
CA TYR A 212 -9.76 -2.95 -7.29
C TYR A 212 -10.19 -3.84 -8.44
N TYR A 213 -11.38 -4.38 -8.35
CA TYR A 213 -11.93 -5.32 -9.33
C TYR A 213 -13.10 -4.66 -10.04
N GLY A 214 -13.18 -4.85 -11.34
CA GLY A 214 -14.28 -4.38 -12.14
C GLY A 214 -14.74 -5.45 -13.12
N LEU A 215 -16.04 -5.52 -13.32
CA LEU A 215 -16.70 -6.33 -14.34
C LEU A 215 -17.22 -5.36 -15.40
N GLY A 216 -17.04 -5.71 -16.68
CA GLY A 216 -17.66 -5.04 -17.82
C GLY A 216 -18.33 -6.08 -18.70
N TYR A 217 -19.47 -5.72 -19.27
CA TYR A 217 -20.22 -6.52 -20.21
C TYR A 217 -20.71 -5.63 -21.34
N ASP A 218 -20.60 -6.11 -22.58
CA ASP A 218 -21.13 -5.42 -23.73
C ASP A 218 -21.63 -6.42 -24.79
N ILE A 219 -22.69 -6.09 -25.49
CA ILE A 219 -23.29 -6.89 -26.54
C ILE A 219 -23.62 -6.01 -27.75
N HIS A 220 -23.17 -6.43 -28.93
CA HIS A 220 -23.45 -5.74 -30.18
C HIS A 220 -24.21 -6.63 -31.16
N LYS A 221 -25.17 -6.03 -31.86
CA LYS A 221 -25.82 -6.63 -33.05
C LYS A 221 -24.77 -6.87 -34.13
N MET A 222 -24.86 -8.00 -34.82
CA MET A 222 -24.04 -8.31 -36.00
C MET A 222 -24.89 -8.30 -37.26
N ALA A 223 -24.33 -7.78 -38.35
CA ALA A 223 -24.97 -7.76 -39.67
C ALA A 223 -23.96 -7.93 -40.83
N LYS A 224 -24.42 -8.36 -41.99
CA LYS A 224 -23.62 -8.41 -43.21
C LYS A 224 -23.16 -7.00 -43.62
N GLY A 225 -22.00 -6.90 -44.26
CA GLY A 225 -21.48 -5.64 -44.79
C GLY A 225 -20.75 -4.76 -43.74
N TYR A 226 -20.76 -5.14 -42.45
CA TYR A 226 -20.00 -4.46 -41.41
C TYR A 226 -18.66 -5.13 -41.15
N ASN A 227 -17.68 -4.35 -40.71
CA ASN A 227 -16.40 -4.87 -40.28
C ASN A 227 -16.51 -5.47 -38.86
N LEU A 228 -15.80 -6.55 -38.60
CA LEU A 228 -15.68 -7.13 -37.26
C LEU A 228 -14.35 -6.69 -36.65
N TYR A 229 -14.44 -5.88 -35.58
CA TYR A 229 -13.28 -5.53 -34.72
C TYR A 229 -13.43 -6.18 -33.35
N ILE A 230 -12.36 -6.81 -32.89
CA ILE A 230 -12.30 -7.43 -31.55
C ILE A 230 -10.95 -7.09 -30.92
N GLY A 231 -10.96 -6.35 -29.83
CA GLY A 231 -9.74 -5.91 -29.13
C GLY A 231 -8.83 -5.03 -29.99
N GLY A 232 -9.41 -4.21 -30.85
CA GLY A 232 -8.70 -3.32 -31.79
C GLY A 232 -8.16 -4.02 -33.03
N ILE A 233 -8.41 -5.32 -33.21
CA ILE A 233 -7.94 -6.12 -34.35
C ILE A 233 -9.11 -6.37 -35.31
N LYS A 234 -8.91 -6.08 -36.60
CA LYS A 234 -9.87 -6.44 -37.65
C LYS A 234 -9.81 -7.95 -37.87
N ILE A 235 -10.96 -8.63 -37.78
CA ILE A 235 -11.13 -10.07 -37.94
C ILE A 235 -11.86 -10.27 -39.28
N PRO A 236 -11.33 -11.06 -40.22
CA PRO A 236 -12.04 -11.45 -41.45
C PRO A 236 -13.33 -12.19 -41.08
N SER A 237 -14.46 -11.64 -41.55
CA SER A 237 -15.80 -12.19 -41.29
C SER A 237 -16.78 -11.62 -42.31
N SER A 238 -17.80 -12.41 -42.66
CA SER A 238 -18.94 -11.98 -43.50
C SER A 238 -19.95 -11.13 -42.69
N PHE A 239 -19.86 -11.15 -41.36
CA PHE A 239 -20.69 -10.36 -40.47
C PHE A 239 -19.78 -9.52 -39.56
N GLY A 240 -20.17 -8.30 -39.25
CA GLY A 240 -19.49 -7.42 -38.32
C GLY A 240 -20.43 -6.72 -37.37
N SER A 241 -19.88 -6.04 -36.37
CA SER A 241 -20.66 -5.35 -35.36
C SER A 241 -21.31 -4.09 -35.90
N VAL A 242 -22.60 -3.93 -35.63
CA VAL A 242 -23.35 -2.69 -35.90
C VAL A 242 -23.18 -1.76 -34.74
N GLY A 243 -22.55 -0.58 -34.95
CA GLY A 243 -22.31 0.40 -33.87
C GLY A 243 -21.92 1.79 -34.39
N HIS A 244 -21.91 2.78 -33.54
CA HIS A 244 -21.59 4.18 -33.85
C HIS A 244 -20.10 4.48 -34.00
N SER A 245 -19.23 3.49 -33.71
CA SER A 245 -17.77 3.57 -33.88
C SER A 245 -17.28 2.36 -34.65
N ASP A 246 -16.15 1.75 -34.28
CA ASP A 246 -15.70 0.48 -34.89
C ASP A 246 -16.46 -0.75 -34.35
N GLY A 247 -17.42 -0.57 -33.43
CA GLY A 247 -18.26 -1.65 -32.91
C GLY A 247 -17.48 -2.70 -32.10
N ASP A 248 -16.34 -2.35 -31.53
CA ASP A 248 -15.50 -3.28 -30.77
C ASP A 248 -16.05 -3.51 -29.36
N SER A 249 -16.97 -4.46 -29.21
CA SER A 249 -17.61 -4.78 -27.95
C SER A 249 -16.61 -5.30 -26.89
N LEU A 250 -15.48 -5.88 -27.29
CA LEU A 250 -14.45 -6.29 -26.35
C LEU A 250 -13.79 -5.10 -25.68
N LEU A 251 -13.46 -4.04 -26.44
CA LEU A 251 -12.90 -2.83 -25.88
C LEU A 251 -13.92 -2.03 -25.06
N HIS A 252 -15.21 -2.06 -25.41
CA HIS A 252 -16.26 -1.42 -24.62
C HIS A 252 -16.42 -2.10 -23.26
N ALA A 253 -16.53 -3.43 -23.22
CA ALA A 253 -16.57 -4.20 -21.98
C ALA A 253 -15.29 -3.99 -21.13
N LEU A 254 -14.11 -3.89 -21.79
CA LEU A 254 -12.85 -3.61 -21.09
C LEU A 254 -12.84 -2.21 -20.45
N ILE A 255 -13.31 -1.20 -21.16
CA ILE A 255 -13.45 0.17 -20.65
C ILE A 255 -14.38 0.19 -19.44
N ASP A 256 -15.56 -0.44 -19.52
CA ASP A 256 -16.51 -0.51 -18.43
C ASP A 256 -15.93 -1.21 -17.21
N SER A 257 -15.18 -2.30 -17.41
CA SER A 257 -14.51 -2.98 -16.31
C SER A 257 -13.50 -2.07 -15.58
N PHE A 258 -12.77 -1.23 -16.33
CA PHE A 258 -11.83 -0.27 -15.74
C PHE A 258 -12.53 0.86 -14.99
N LEU A 259 -13.59 1.40 -15.60
CA LEU A 259 -14.37 2.49 -14.99
C LEU A 259 -15.06 2.02 -13.69
N GLY A 260 -15.66 0.83 -13.72
CA GLY A 260 -16.29 0.22 -12.54
C GLY A 260 -15.26 -0.04 -11.41
N ALA A 261 -14.09 -0.64 -11.73
CA ALA A 261 -13.01 -0.85 -10.76
C ALA A 261 -12.53 0.47 -10.13
N ALA A 262 -12.46 1.54 -10.93
CA ALA A 262 -12.02 2.87 -10.51
C ALA A 262 -13.13 3.71 -9.85
N LYS A 263 -14.39 3.25 -9.86
CA LYS A 263 -15.60 4.00 -9.41
C LYS A 263 -15.82 5.30 -10.18
N LEU A 264 -15.62 5.23 -11.50
CA LEU A 264 -15.76 6.37 -12.45
C LEU A 264 -17.03 6.29 -13.31
N GLY A 265 -18.00 5.43 -12.98
CA GLY A 265 -19.22 5.21 -13.77
C GLY A 265 -19.00 4.20 -14.89
N ASP A 266 -19.55 4.47 -16.06
CA ASP A 266 -19.57 3.61 -17.25
C ASP A 266 -19.13 4.37 -18.52
N ILE A 267 -18.99 3.63 -19.63
CA ILE A 267 -18.57 4.17 -20.92
C ILE A 267 -19.58 5.21 -21.46
N GLY A 268 -20.88 5.00 -21.24
CA GLY A 268 -21.93 5.91 -21.73
C GLY A 268 -21.91 7.26 -21.01
N THR A 269 -21.63 7.26 -19.69
CA THR A 269 -21.46 8.49 -18.90
C THR A 269 -20.22 9.25 -19.32
N LEU A 270 -19.10 8.56 -19.60
CA LEU A 270 -17.84 9.21 -19.93
C LEU A 270 -17.74 9.66 -21.40
N PHE A 271 -18.35 8.91 -22.29
CA PHE A 271 -18.35 9.15 -23.75
C PHE A 271 -19.79 9.11 -24.28
N PRO A 272 -20.61 10.09 -23.97
CA PRO A 272 -21.99 10.13 -24.40
C PRO A 272 -22.09 10.17 -25.94
N ASN A 273 -23.19 9.66 -26.48
CA ASN A 273 -23.44 9.60 -27.94
C ASN A 273 -23.69 11.01 -28.52
N THR A 274 -22.64 11.81 -28.63
CA THR A 274 -22.62 13.17 -29.16
C THR A 274 -21.73 13.24 -30.41
N LYS A 275 -21.91 14.30 -31.22
CA LYS A 275 -21.06 14.55 -32.42
C LYS A 275 -19.55 14.49 -32.10
N LYS A 276 -19.15 14.84 -30.88
CA LYS A 276 -17.74 14.82 -30.43
C LYS A 276 -17.14 13.42 -30.40
N PHE A 277 -17.93 12.40 -30.08
CA PHE A 277 -17.46 11.02 -29.93
C PHE A 277 -17.94 10.08 -31.04
N LYS A 278 -18.67 10.62 -32.03
CA LYS A 278 -19.11 9.87 -33.20
C LYS A 278 -17.86 9.42 -33.99
N ASP A 279 -17.86 8.18 -34.43
CA ASP A 279 -16.82 7.56 -35.28
C ASP A 279 -15.41 7.48 -34.65
N ILE A 280 -15.29 7.74 -33.33
CA ILE A 280 -14.01 7.56 -32.60
C ILE A 280 -13.76 6.05 -32.39
N ARG A 281 -12.57 5.58 -32.81
CA ARG A 281 -12.16 4.19 -32.57
C ARG A 281 -12.09 3.87 -31.08
N SER A 282 -12.62 2.71 -30.71
CA SER A 282 -12.65 2.22 -29.30
C SER A 282 -11.25 2.16 -28.66
N THR A 283 -10.20 1.96 -29.46
CA THR A 283 -8.81 2.04 -28.99
C THR A 283 -8.42 3.43 -28.45
N LYS A 284 -8.95 4.51 -29.03
CA LYS A 284 -8.71 5.88 -28.53
C LYS A 284 -9.47 6.14 -27.22
N LEU A 285 -10.71 5.64 -27.12
CA LEU A 285 -11.50 5.71 -25.87
C LEU A 285 -10.77 4.98 -24.73
N LEU A 286 -10.24 3.79 -25.00
CA LEU A 286 -9.46 3.03 -24.01
C LEU A 286 -8.20 3.78 -23.56
N GLN A 287 -7.47 4.42 -24.48
CA GLN A 287 -6.28 5.22 -24.14
C GLN A 287 -6.63 6.39 -23.22
N GLU A 288 -7.77 7.04 -23.45
CA GLU A 288 -8.25 8.13 -22.59
C GLU A 288 -8.60 7.62 -21.18
N VAL A 289 -9.25 6.46 -21.07
CA VAL A 289 -9.54 5.83 -19.77
C VAL A 289 -8.25 5.48 -19.03
N ILE A 290 -7.26 4.89 -19.71
CA ILE A 290 -5.95 4.58 -19.11
C ILE A 290 -5.26 5.85 -18.60
N ARG A 291 -5.36 6.98 -19.34
CA ARG A 291 -4.84 8.27 -18.91
C ARG A 291 -5.54 8.75 -17.63
N LYS A 292 -6.88 8.63 -17.55
CA LYS A 292 -7.66 8.98 -16.35
C LYS A 292 -7.26 8.11 -15.15
N LEU A 293 -7.11 6.78 -15.34
CA LEU A 293 -6.62 5.89 -14.29
C LEU A 293 -5.26 6.34 -13.74
N LYS A 294 -4.32 6.72 -14.61
CA LYS A 294 -3.01 7.22 -14.19
C LYS A 294 -3.13 8.50 -13.34
N ASN A 295 -4.03 9.42 -13.70
CA ASN A 295 -4.24 10.67 -12.96
C ASN A 295 -4.76 10.45 -11.53
N ILE A 296 -5.46 9.33 -11.28
CA ILE A 296 -5.92 8.92 -9.94
C ILE A 296 -5.02 7.87 -9.30
N ASN A 297 -3.78 7.73 -9.80
CA ASN A 297 -2.78 6.79 -9.29
C ASN A 297 -3.22 5.32 -9.34
N LEU A 298 -3.98 4.93 -10.35
CA LEU A 298 -4.30 3.54 -10.64
C LEU A 298 -3.61 3.06 -11.92
N LYS A 299 -3.29 1.77 -11.96
CA LYS A 299 -2.81 1.08 -13.16
C LYS A 299 -3.45 -0.29 -13.28
N VAL A 300 -3.53 -0.78 -14.51
CA VAL A 300 -4.01 -2.13 -14.82
C VAL A 300 -3.00 -3.16 -14.29
N SER A 301 -3.49 -4.20 -13.62
CA SER A 301 -2.69 -5.30 -13.06
C SER A 301 -2.93 -6.61 -13.78
N SER A 302 -4.19 -6.95 -14.06
CA SER A 302 -4.55 -8.16 -14.82
C SER A 302 -5.91 -8.02 -15.49
N ILE A 303 -6.13 -8.78 -16.56
CA ILE A 303 -7.36 -8.76 -17.36
C ILE A 303 -7.71 -10.21 -17.74
N ASP A 304 -8.97 -10.59 -17.54
CA ASP A 304 -9.55 -11.83 -18.04
C ASP A 304 -10.73 -11.50 -18.96
N LEU A 305 -10.63 -11.91 -20.21
CA LEU A 305 -11.54 -11.58 -21.30
C LEU A 305 -12.31 -12.83 -21.72
N ASN A 306 -13.61 -12.73 -21.85
CA ASN A 306 -14.49 -13.76 -22.38
C ASN A 306 -15.25 -13.22 -23.60
N ILE A 307 -15.03 -13.81 -24.78
CA ILE A 307 -15.66 -13.43 -26.03
C ILE A 307 -16.64 -14.53 -26.39
N ILE A 308 -17.91 -14.18 -26.56
CA ILE A 308 -19.00 -15.12 -26.85
C ILE A 308 -19.49 -14.83 -28.26
N LEU A 309 -19.09 -15.67 -29.21
CA LEU A 309 -19.29 -15.47 -30.65
C LEU A 309 -19.43 -16.81 -31.37
N GLN A 310 -20.46 -16.99 -32.18
CA GLN A 310 -20.67 -18.23 -32.90
C GLN A 310 -19.70 -18.39 -34.11
N SER A 311 -19.49 -17.32 -34.87
CA SER A 311 -18.61 -17.27 -36.04
C SER A 311 -18.05 -15.86 -36.22
N PRO A 312 -16.78 -15.72 -36.69
CA PRO A 312 -15.79 -16.74 -37.03
C PRO A 312 -15.11 -17.37 -35.82
N ASN A 313 -14.42 -18.51 -36.04
CA ASN A 313 -13.58 -19.12 -35.00
C ASN A 313 -12.38 -18.23 -34.70
N LEU A 314 -12.20 -17.88 -33.43
CA LEU A 314 -11.17 -16.97 -32.96
C LEU A 314 -9.85 -17.66 -32.54
N LYS A 315 -9.71 -18.98 -32.70
CA LYS A 315 -8.53 -19.75 -32.27
C LYS A 315 -7.21 -19.10 -32.71
N ASN A 316 -7.12 -18.75 -33.99
CA ASN A 316 -5.89 -18.17 -34.60
C ASN A 316 -5.72 -16.67 -34.31
N TYR A 317 -6.71 -16.00 -33.73
CA TYR A 317 -6.68 -14.56 -33.45
C TYR A 317 -6.43 -14.24 -32.00
N LYS A 318 -6.60 -15.20 -31.08
CA LYS A 318 -6.46 -14.98 -29.63
C LYS A 318 -5.12 -14.34 -29.23
N ASP A 319 -4.01 -14.85 -29.78
CA ASP A 319 -2.69 -14.33 -29.43
C ASP A 319 -2.45 -12.91 -29.97
N ARG A 320 -2.97 -12.60 -31.15
CA ARG A 320 -2.90 -11.23 -31.71
C ARG A 320 -3.74 -10.27 -30.90
N ILE A 321 -4.96 -10.66 -30.50
CA ILE A 321 -5.83 -9.85 -29.63
C ILE A 321 -5.15 -9.64 -28.27
N ARG A 322 -4.64 -10.71 -27.65
CA ARG A 322 -3.92 -10.66 -26.37
C ARG A 322 -2.75 -9.67 -26.41
N LEU A 323 -1.92 -9.77 -27.46
CA LEU A 323 -0.77 -8.89 -27.64
C LEU A 323 -1.20 -7.44 -27.82
N ASN A 324 -2.27 -7.18 -28.58
CA ASN A 324 -2.76 -5.82 -28.76
C ASN A 324 -3.32 -5.22 -27.47
N ILE A 325 -4.14 -5.96 -26.72
CA ILE A 325 -4.67 -5.55 -25.43
C ILE A 325 -3.53 -5.29 -24.45
N SER A 326 -2.50 -6.15 -24.37
CA SER A 326 -1.35 -5.95 -23.49
C SER A 326 -0.59 -4.66 -23.81
N LYS A 327 -0.40 -4.34 -25.11
CA LYS A 327 0.21 -3.09 -25.56
C LYS A 327 -0.63 -1.87 -25.20
N LEU A 328 -1.94 -1.91 -25.49
CA LEU A 328 -2.87 -0.82 -25.18
C LEU A 328 -2.91 -0.53 -23.69
N CYS A 329 -2.98 -1.58 -22.85
CA CYS A 329 -3.06 -1.47 -21.40
C CYS A 329 -1.69 -1.31 -20.71
N LYS A 330 -0.57 -1.37 -21.44
CA LYS A 330 0.81 -1.27 -20.93
C LYS A 330 1.12 -2.28 -19.83
N ILE A 331 0.65 -3.52 -19.99
CA ILE A 331 0.94 -4.65 -19.09
C ILE A 331 1.58 -5.80 -19.86
N ASP A 332 2.29 -6.70 -19.17
CA ASP A 332 2.84 -7.90 -19.79
C ASP A 332 1.70 -8.84 -20.25
N LYS A 333 1.86 -9.45 -21.43
CA LYS A 333 0.89 -10.39 -22.02
C LYS A 333 0.49 -11.55 -21.11
N LYS A 334 1.35 -11.95 -20.18
CA LYS A 334 1.05 -13.02 -19.20
C LYS A 334 -0.06 -12.64 -18.20
N TYR A 335 -0.38 -11.34 -18.09
CA TYR A 335 -1.48 -10.84 -17.25
C TYR A 335 -2.77 -10.60 -18.02
N VAL A 336 -2.82 -11.00 -19.31
CA VAL A 336 -4.03 -10.93 -20.14
C VAL A 336 -4.43 -12.35 -20.54
N ASN A 337 -5.58 -12.79 -20.07
CA ASN A 337 -6.18 -14.06 -20.49
C ASN A 337 -7.32 -13.82 -21.48
N ILE A 338 -7.49 -14.71 -22.47
CA ILE A 338 -8.59 -14.66 -23.45
C ILE A 338 -9.25 -16.04 -23.56
N LYS A 339 -10.55 -16.03 -23.31
CA LYS A 339 -11.47 -17.13 -23.60
C LYS A 339 -12.36 -16.75 -24.77
N ALA A 340 -12.59 -17.67 -25.69
CA ALA A 340 -13.58 -17.53 -26.77
C ALA A 340 -14.48 -18.75 -26.73
N LYS A 341 -15.79 -18.51 -26.76
CA LYS A 341 -16.83 -19.50 -26.60
C LYS A 341 -17.88 -19.33 -27.70
N THR A 342 -18.44 -20.44 -28.18
CA THR A 342 -19.72 -20.45 -28.92
C THR A 342 -20.88 -20.63 -27.94
N THR A 343 -22.10 -20.46 -28.41
CA THR A 343 -23.32 -20.81 -27.66
C THR A 343 -24.00 -22.06 -28.22
N ASP A 344 -23.24 -22.89 -28.92
CA ASP A 344 -23.74 -24.15 -29.54
C ASP A 344 -25.03 -23.93 -30.38
N LYS A 345 -25.05 -22.83 -31.14
CA LYS A 345 -26.18 -22.38 -31.95
C LYS A 345 -27.42 -21.94 -31.17
N ILE A 346 -27.34 -21.81 -29.84
CA ILE A 346 -28.46 -21.36 -29.00
C ILE A 346 -28.53 -19.83 -28.98
N GLY A 347 -29.76 -19.31 -29.07
CA GLY A 347 -30.07 -17.88 -28.95
C GLY A 347 -29.54 -17.01 -30.10
N ILE A 348 -29.60 -15.69 -29.89
CA ILE A 348 -29.22 -14.70 -30.91
C ILE A 348 -27.72 -14.74 -31.27
N ILE A 349 -26.86 -15.08 -30.30
CA ILE A 349 -25.43 -15.27 -30.57
C ILE A 349 -25.19 -16.52 -31.39
N GLY A 350 -25.86 -17.62 -31.05
CA GLY A 350 -25.77 -18.88 -31.79
C GLY A 350 -26.28 -18.77 -33.25
N GLN A 351 -27.16 -17.81 -33.53
CA GLN A 351 -27.61 -17.47 -34.87
C GLN A 351 -26.69 -16.45 -35.57
N SER A 352 -25.54 -16.10 -35.01
CA SER A 352 -24.60 -15.07 -35.48
C SER A 352 -25.23 -13.67 -35.66
N LYS A 353 -26.31 -13.37 -34.92
CA LYS A 353 -26.99 -12.07 -34.92
C LYS A 353 -26.42 -11.10 -33.87
N ALA A 354 -25.62 -11.59 -32.94
CA ALA A 354 -24.96 -10.79 -31.91
C ALA A 354 -23.59 -11.37 -31.54
N LEU A 355 -22.76 -10.51 -30.98
CA LEU A 355 -21.49 -10.79 -30.30
C LEU A 355 -21.58 -10.23 -28.90
N ALA A 356 -21.22 -10.98 -27.87
CA ALA A 356 -21.12 -10.49 -26.50
C ALA A 356 -19.69 -10.64 -25.96
N CYS A 357 -19.29 -9.71 -25.10
CA CYS A 357 -18.01 -9.73 -24.42
C CYS A 357 -18.19 -9.46 -22.93
N GLU A 358 -17.47 -10.20 -22.12
CA GLU A 358 -17.42 -10.03 -20.67
C GLU A 358 -15.97 -9.91 -20.23
N VAL A 359 -15.67 -8.97 -19.37
CA VAL A 359 -14.31 -8.66 -18.93
C VAL A 359 -14.26 -8.49 -17.42
N ILE A 360 -13.34 -9.22 -16.79
CA ILE A 360 -12.94 -8.93 -15.40
C ILE A 360 -11.56 -8.30 -15.43
N SER A 361 -11.43 -7.15 -14.82
CA SER A 361 -10.15 -6.46 -14.68
C SER A 361 -9.75 -6.22 -13.22
N THR A 362 -8.45 -6.18 -12.98
CA THR A 362 -7.87 -5.80 -11.70
C THR A 362 -7.02 -4.57 -11.91
N LEU A 363 -7.30 -3.52 -11.13
CA LEU A 363 -6.45 -2.34 -11.02
C LEU A 363 -5.68 -2.38 -9.70
N GLU A 364 -4.53 -1.74 -9.65
CA GLU A 364 -3.74 -1.53 -8.43
C GLU A 364 -3.23 -0.10 -8.33
N ASN A 365 -2.97 0.38 -7.11
CA ASN A 365 -2.36 1.70 -6.92
C ASN A 365 -0.98 1.78 -7.57
N VAL A 366 -0.73 2.87 -8.33
CA VAL A 366 0.62 3.29 -8.73
C VAL A 366 1.28 3.93 -7.52
N ARG A 367 2.56 3.64 -7.31
CA ARG A 367 3.36 4.24 -6.23
C ARG A 367 3.86 5.63 -6.58
#